data_badb8fdc70e6360eb710ff4470e44c4e
#
_entry.id   badb8fdc70e6360eb710ff4470e44c4e
#
_cell.length_a   1.000
_cell.length_b   1.000
_cell.length_c   1.000
_cell.angle_alpha   90.00
_cell.angle_beta   90.00
_cell.angle_gamma   90.00
#
_symmetry.space_group_name_H-M   'P 1'
#
loop_
_entity.id
_entity.type
_entity.pdbx_description
1 polymer ?
#
loop_
_entity_poly.entity_id
_entity_poly.type
_entity_poly.pdbx_seq_one_letter_code
_entity_poly.pdbx_strand_id
1 'polypeptide(L)'
;MGTRMHRTDPPVCATPCQPDLFSISDSLRPSALGFRIASFGLPLLLCLVPGCKPKEIKALLGPSEALSSVLAEEAVRLAGAKKQVALITADASWGPPSNLEEALKHALKKRGLTVVSAKAASLGNPMFSGAIGLKAADFFDALEKSAGTGAVISLVGAPLLTPGDAARLGPDHPPVLVVATAMLGDKMGVRSDPLQLARLLEAQVIQMAIIDGADPAANGSGKPDPARELFAQNYRILRRPR
;
A
#
# COMPACT_ATOMS: atom_id res chain seq x y z
N MET A 1 -38.07 30.63 -33.73
CA MET A 1 -38.28 30.41 -32.28
C MET A 1 -36.91 30.18 -31.67
N GLY A 2 -36.35 31.23 -31.06
CA GLY A 2 -35.00 31.20 -30.51
C GLY A 2 -35.04 31.01 -29.00
N THR A 3 -34.42 29.97 -28.49
CA THR A 3 -34.31 29.67 -27.07
C THR A 3 -33.03 30.31 -26.51
N ARG A 4 -33.20 31.32 -25.65
CA ARG A 4 -32.12 31.99 -24.91
C ARG A 4 -31.62 31.06 -23.82
N MET A 5 -30.34 30.68 -23.89
CA MET A 5 -29.63 30.08 -22.75
C MET A 5 -29.24 31.15 -21.74
N HIS A 6 -29.71 31.02 -20.53
CA HIS A 6 -29.28 31.77 -19.36
C HIS A 6 -27.95 31.20 -18.86
N ARG A 7 -26.91 32.03 -18.90
CA ARG A 7 -25.61 31.79 -18.33
C ARG A 7 -25.65 32.24 -16.86
N THR A 8 -25.56 31.31 -15.92
CA THR A 8 -25.38 31.59 -14.49
C THR A 8 -23.91 31.49 -14.14
N ASP A 9 -23.33 32.62 -13.75
CA ASP A 9 -21.95 32.68 -13.25
C ASP A 9 -21.91 32.15 -11.80
N PRO A 10 -20.81 31.40 -11.43
CA PRO A 10 -20.64 30.96 -10.06
C PRO A 10 -20.05 32.07 -9.16
N PRO A 11 -20.36 32.06 -7.85
CA PRO A 11 -19.87 33.07 -6.91
C PRO A 11 -18.38 32.90 -6.63
N VAL A 12 -17.65 34.00 -6.75
CA VAL A 12 -16.26 34.16 -6.37
C VAL A 12 -16.19 34.32 -4.84
N CYS A 13 -15.65 33.34 -4.14
CA CYS A 13 -15.21 33.48 -2.76
C CYS A 13 -13.70 33.77 -2.74
N ALA A 14 -13.37 35.03 -2.62
CA ALA A 14 -12.02 35.48 -2.31
C ALA A 14 -11.93 35.77 -0.80
N THR A 15 -11.11 34.99 -0.09
CA THR A 15 -10.62 35.40 1.23
C THR A 15 -9.15 35.00 1.33
N PRO A 16 -8.21 35.93 1.39
CA PRO A 16 -6.82 35.61 1.62
C PRO A 16 -6.57 35.43 3.14
N CYS A 17 -6.13 34.25 3.55
CA CYS A 17 -5.48 34.05 4.86
C CYS A 17 -4.06 34.62 4.79
N GLN A 18 -3.81 35.69 5.53
CA GLN A 18 -2.46 36.17 5.84
C GLN A 18 -1.85 35.28 6.93
N PRO A 19 -0.60 34.86 6.81
CA PRO A 19 0.13 34.31 7.94
C PRO A 19 0.79 35.44 8.75
N ASP A 20 0.44 35.53 10.03
CA ASP A 20 1.08 36.41 10.99
C ASP A 20 2.54 35.94 11.26
N LEU A 21 3.47 36.81 10.88
CA LEU A 21 4.89 36.74 11.22
C LEU A 21 5.07 37.06 12.71
N PHE A 22 5.26 36.05 13.54
CA PHE A 22 5.78 36.24 14.88
C PHE A 22 7.30 36.48 14.81
N SER A 23 7.66 37.77 14.93
CA SER A 23 9.01 38.23 15.19
C SER A 23 9.32 38.04 16.69
N ILE A 24 10.20 37.10 17.01
CA ILE A 24 10.76 36.99 18.37
C ILE A 24 12.12 37.68 18.36
N SER A 25 12.15 38.84 19.00
CA SER A 25 13.35 39.66 19.22
C SER A 25 14.28 38.98 20.20
N ASP A 26 15.55 38.89 19.81
CA ASP A 26 16.71 38.67 20.70
C ASP A 26 16.83 39.73 21.81
N SER A 27 16.86 39.28 23.03
CA SER A 27 17.55 40.02 24.12
C SER A 27 17.54 39.20 25.41
N LEU A 28 18.58 38.44 25.72
CA LEU A 28 18.92 38.07 27.08
C LEU A 28 20.43 37.92 27.24
N ARG A 29 21.03 38.94 27.89
CA ARG A 29 22.40 38.94 28.38
C ARG A 29 22.58 37.94 29.55
N PRO A 30 23.70 37.23 29.65
CA PRO A 30 23.97 36.38 30.80
C PRO A 30 24.50 37.23 31.98
N SER A 31 23.75 37.27 33.06
CA SER A 31 24.24 37.74 34.37
C SER A 31 24.77 36.53 35.14
N ALA A 32 26.06 36.63 35.49
CA ALA A 32 26.73 35.68 36.36
C ALA A 32 26.19 35.83 37.80
N LEU A 33 25.52 34.81 38.29
CA LEU A 33 25.26 34.63 39.72
C LEU A 33 25.37 33.13 40.02
N GLY A 34 26.44 32.84 40.81
CA GLY A 34 26.71 31.50 41.29
C GLY A 34 25.61 30.97 42.21
N PHE A 35 24.98 29.90 41.82
CA PHE A 35 24.12 29.13 42.69
C PHE A 35 24.70 27.72 42.84
N ARG A 36 25.20 27.42 44.04
CA ARG A 36 25.54 26.10 44.51
C ARG A 36 24.22 25.34 44.65
N ILE A 37 23.92 24.44 43.70
CA ILE A 37 22.78 23.53 43.83
C ILE A 37 23.29 22.22 44.41
N ALA A 38 22.86 21.96 45.65
CA ALA A 38 23.01 20.70 46.33
C ALA A 38 22.37 19.56 45.49
N SER A 39 23.12 18.48 45.36
CA SER A 39 22.69 17.24 44.67
C SER A 39 21.51 16.64 45.44
N PHE A 40 20.30 16.95 45.03
CA PHE A 40 19.15 16.11 45.32
C PHE A 40 18.94 15.18 44.12
N GLY A 41 19.32 13.92 44.35
CA GLY A 41 19.02 12.82 43.39
C GLY A 41 17.52 12.66 43.29
N LEU A 42 16.93 13.20 42.23
CA LEU A 42 15.56 12.91 41.82
C LEU A 42 15.63 11.68 40.91
N PRO A 43 15.09 10.52 41.31
CA PRO A 43 14.99 9.39 40.41
C PRO A 43 14.05 9.80 39.28
N LEU A 44 14.61 9.97 38.09
CA LEU A 44 13.85 10.15 36.85
C LEU A 44 13.13 8.82 36.58
N LEU A 45 11.93 8.66 37.16
CA LEU A 45 11.03 7.58 36.87
C LEU A 45 10.56 7.78 35.42
N LEU A 46 11.33 7.26 34.47
CA LEU A 46 10.89 7.13 33.08
C LEU A 46 9.67 6.21 33.08
N CYS A 47 8.50 6.79 33.21
CA CYS A 47 7.25 6.13 32.86
C CYS A 47 7.33 5.76 31.38
N LEU A 48 7.75 4.53 31.10
CA LEU A 48 7.51 3.83 29.86
C LEU A 48 5.99 3.71 29.70
N VAL A 49 5.36 4.80 29.24
CA VAL A 49 3.97 4.75 28.81
C VAL A 49 3.97 3.89 27.55
N PRO A 50 3.42 2.68 27.57
CA PRO A 50 3.23 1.91 26.35
C PRO A 50 2.39 2.79 25.45
N GLY A 51 2.99 3.27 24.36
CA GLY A 51 2.38 4.25 23.45
C GLY A 51 1.09 3.72 22.88
N CYS A 52 -0.02 4.04 23.53
CA CYS A 52 -1.34 3.91 22.91
C CYS A 52 -1.34 4.81 21.67
N LYS A 53 -1.22 4.23 20.48
CA LYS A 53 -1.44 4.97 19.24
C LYS A 53 -2.80 5.66 19.34
N PRO A 54 -2.89 6.96 19.08
CA PRO A 54 -4.16 7.68 19.09
C PRO A 54 -5.22 6.92 18.30
N LYS A 55 -6.47 6.92 18.74
CA LYS A 55 -7.56 6.19 18.10
C LYS A 55 -7.71 6.53 16.61
N GLU A 56 -7.44 7.79 16.24
CA GLU A 56 -7.48 8.28 14.86
C GLU A 56 -6.40 7.64 13.98
N ILE A 57 -5.16 7.51 14.46
CA ILE A 57 -4.09 6.82 13.72
C ILE A 57 -4.42 5.34 13.55
N LYS A 58 -5.02 4.73 14.56
CA LYS A 58 -5.45 3.32 14.50
C LYS A 58 -6.56 3.10 13.48
N ALA A 59 -7.49 4.04 13.33
CA ALA A 59 -8.55 4.00 12.32
C ALA A 59 -7.99 4.14 10.89
N LEU A 60 -6.95 4.96 10.70
CA LEU A 60 -6.31 5.13 9.39
C LEU A 60 -5.43 3.93 8.98
N LEU A 61 -4.77 3.30 9.94
CA LEU A 61 -3.89 2.14 9.66
C LEU A 61 -4.66 0.81 9.56
N GLY A 62 -5.84 0.72 10.16
CA GLY A 62 -6.63 -0.50 10.19
C GLY A 62 -6.83 -1.19 8.83
N PRO A 63 -7.25 -0.47 7.77
CA PRO A 63 -7.42 -1.08 6.44
C PRO A 63 -6.12 -1.64 5.87
N SER A 64 -4.98 -0.97 6.06
CA SER A 64 -3.67 -1.45 5.59
C SER A 64 -3.20 -2.67 6.37
N GLU A 65 -3.43 -2.69 7.68
CA GLU A 65 -3.12 -3.84 8.53
C GLU A 65 -4.00 -5.04 8.17
N ALA A 66 -5.29 -4.83 7.88
CA ALA A 66 -6.22 -5.85 7.42
C ALA A 66 -5.81 -6.42 6.06
N LEU A 67 -5.51 -5.55 5.09
CA LEU A 67 -5.06 -5.93 3.76
C LEU A 67 -3.74 -6.71 3.83
N SER A 68 -2.76 -6.23 4.60
CA SER A 68 -1.47 -6.90 4.75
C SER A 68 -1.59 -8.26 5.44
N SER A 69 -2.51 -8.40 6.41
CA SER A 69 -2.77 -9.67 7.09
C SER A 69 -3.31 -10.73 6.12
N VAL A 70 -4.32 -10.35 5.32
CA VAL A 70 -4.92 -11.25 4.32
C VAL A 70 -3.94 -11.58 3.20
N LEU A 71 -3.19 -10.58 2.69
CA LEU A 71 -2.13 -10.82 1.70
C LEU A 71 -1.08 -11.80 2.19
N ALA A 72 -0.62 -11.63 3.43
CA ALA A 72 0.39 -12.53 4.00
C ALA A 72 -0.14 -13.95 4.19
N GLU A 73 -1.41 -14.12 4.53
CA GLU A 73 -2.05 -15.44 4.62
C GLU A 73 -2.13 -16.13 3.26
N GLU A 74 -2.57 -15.40 2.22
CA GLU A 74 -2.63 -15.93 0.86
C GLU A 74 -1.23 -16.24 0.31
N ALA A 75 -0.24 -15.40 0.64
CA ALA A 75 1.16 -15.65 0.29
C ALA A 75 1.69 -16.94 0.91
N VAL A 76 1.37 -17.22 2.19
CA VAL A 76 1.73 -18.51 2.83
C VAL A 76 1.12 -19.68 2.07
N ARG A 77 -0.15 -19.57 1.70
CA ARG A 77 -0.86 -20.63 0.98
C ARG A 77 -0.23 -20.92 -0.39
N LEU A 78 0.20 -19.86 -1.10
CA LEU A 78 0.79 -19.98 -2.44
C LEU A 78 2.27 -20.33 -2.41
N ALA A 79 3.03 -19.78 -1.46
CA ALA A 79 4.47 -20.07 -1.34
C ALA A 79 4.77 -21.50 -0.90
N GLY A 80 3.84 -22.15 -0.21
CA GLY A 80 3.98 -23.54 0.23
C GLY A 80 5.26 -23.76 1.05
N ALA A 81 6.02 -24.78 0.68
CA ALA A 81 7.26 -25.17 1.39
C ALA A 81 8.42 -24.18 1.19
N LYS A 82 8.41 -23.37 0.13
CA LYS A 82 9.53 -22.47 -0.19
C LYS A 82 9.69 -21.33 0.82
N LYS A 83 8.60 -20.88 1.44
CA LYS A 83 8.57 -19.82 2.47
C LYS A 83 9.29 -18.52 2.08
N GLN A 84 9.45 -18.27 0.80
CA GLN A 84 10.14 -17.11 0.23
C GLN A 84 9.18 -16.35 -0.68
N VAL A 85 9.18 -15.02 -0.56
CA VAL A 85 8.31 -14.13 -1.32
C VAL A 85 9.15 -13.00 -1.91
N ALA A 86 8.85 -12.65 -3.16
CA ALA A 86 9.36 -11.43 -3.78
C ALA A 86 8.29 -10.36 -3.81
N LEU A 87 8.68 -9.09 -3.69
CA LEU A 87 7.79 -7.94 -3.78
C LEU A 87 8.12 -7.12 -5.03
N ILE A 88 7.08 -6.60 -5.68
CA ILE A 88 7.19 -5.55 -6.69
C ILE A 88 6.54 -4.30 -6.09
N THR A 89 7.35 -3.25 -5.89
CA THR A 89 6.95 -2.00 -5.26
C THR A 89 7.18 -0.83 -6.21
N ALA A 90 6.64 0.34 -5.92
CA ALA A 90 6.97 1.55 -6.67
C ALA A 90 8.41 1.98 -6.37
N ASP A 91 9.05 2.62 -7.35
CA ASP A 91 10.38 3.20 -7.17
C ASP A 91 10.33 4.49 -6.32
N ALA A 92 11.50 5.02 -5.96
CA ALA A 92 11.64 6.21 -5.12
C ALA A 92 11.02 7.48 -5.72
N SER A 93 10.73 7.51 -7.02
CA SER A 93 10.06 8.66 -7.67
C SER A 93 8.61 8.82 -7.20
N TRP A 94 8.00 7.75 -6.68
CA TRP A 94 6.67 7.74 -6.05
C TRP A 94 6.71 8.03 -4.54
N GLY A 95 7.87 8.37 -4.00
CA GLY A 95 8.10 8.70 -2.62
C GLY A 95 8.54 7.50 -1.76
N PRO A 96 8.59 7.65 -0.42
CA PRO A 96 9.01 6.59 0.49
C PRO A 96 8.04 5.38 0.43
N PRO A 97 8.39 4.20 0.96
CA PRO A 97 7.50 3.06 1.06
C PRO A 97 6.14 3.43 1.70
N SER A 98 5.06 2.81 1.25
CA SER A 98 3.74 3.00 1.85
C SER A 98 3.67 2.29 3.21
N ASN A 99 2.76 2.73 4.08
CA ASN A 99 2.52 2.04 5.34
C ASN A 99 1.96 0.61 5.12
N LEU A 100 1.30 0.34 3.98
CA LEU A 100 0.92 -1.01 3.58
C LEU A 100 2.15 -1.90 3.33
N GLU A 101 3.17 -1.38 2.64
CA GLU A 101 4.40 -2.15 2.36
C GLU A 101 5.09 -2.56 3.65
N GLU A 102 5.22 -1.64 4.60
CA GLU A 102 5.82 -1.92 5.90
C GLU A 102 4.97 -2.91 6.72
N ALA A 103 3.65 -2.72 6.75
CA ALA A 103 2.73 -3.64 7.42
C ALA A 103 2.79 -5.05 6.80
N LEU A 104 2.88 -5.14 5.47
CA LEU A 104 2.99 -6.40 4.75
C LEU A 104 4.30 -7.13 5.07
N LYS A 105 5.44 -6.44 5.03
CA LYS A 105 6.73 -7.03 5.41
C LYS A 105 6.69 -7.60 6.83
N HIS A 106 6.07 -6.86 7.76
CA HIS A 106 5.89 -7.31 9.13
C HIS A 106 4.96 -8.54 9.21
N ALA A 107 3.84 -8.52 8.50
CA ALA A 107 2.87 -9.62 8.48
C ALA A 107 3.45 -10.90 7.86
N LEU A 108 4.23 -10.79 6.78
CA LEU A 108 4.94 -11.89 6.15
C LEU A 108 5.94 -12.53 7.13
N LYS A 109 6.79 -11.70 7.76
CA LYS A 109 7.75 -12.16 8.76
C LYS A 109 7.08 -12.88 9.93
N LYS A 110 5.98 -12.35 10.45
CA LYS A 110 5.19 -12.95 11.54
C LYS A 110 4.67 -14.35 11.17
N ARG A 111 4.42 -14.60 9.89
CA ARG A 111 3.96 -15.90 9.35
C ARG A 111 5.10 -16.80 8.87
N GLY A 112 6.35 -16.44 9.16
CA GLY A 112 7.53 -17.23 8.81
C GLY A 112 7.91 -17.18 7.32
N LEU A 113 7.44 -16.17 6.59
CA LEU A 113 7.86 -15.90 5.22
C LEU A 113 9.02 -14.90 5.20
N THR A 114 9.97 -15.11 4.31
CA THR A 114 11.10 -14.23 4.08
C THR A 114 10.93 -13.48 2.76
N VAL A 115 11.06 -12.16 2.80
CA VAL A 115 11.16 -11.35 1.59
C VAL A 115 12.59 -11.43 1.07
N VAL A 116 12.78 -12.07 -0.09
CA VAL A 116 14.11 -12.33 -0.66
C VAL A 116 14.53 -11.34 -1.72
N SER A 117 13.57 -10.68 -2.34
CA SER A 117 13.83 -9.62 -3.31
C SER A 117 12.71 -8.58 -3.29
N ALA A 118 13.07 -7.35 -3.62
CA ALA A 118 12.11 -6.30 -3.88
C ALA A 118 12.53 -5.58 -5.17
N LYS A 119 11.65 -5.61 -6.19
CA LYS A 119 11.86 -4.86 -7.44
C LYS A 119 11.14 -3.53 -7.32
N ALA A 120 11.89 -2.45 -7.37
CA ALA A 120 11.32 -1.12 -7.54
C ALA A 120 10.97 -0.90 -9.02
N ALA A 121 9.69 -0.75 -9.32
CA ALA A 121 9.19 -0.53 -10.66
C ALA A 121 8.88 0.95 -10.89
N SER A 122 9.29 1.47 -12.04
CA SER A 122 8.92 2.82 -12.48
C SER A 122 7.52 2.78 -13.10
N LEU A 123 6.54 3.38 -12.41
CA LEU A 123 5.14 3.40 -12.86
C LEU A 123 4.85 4.47 -13.92
N GLY A 124 5.84 5.29 -14.24
CA GLY A 124 5.68 6.45 -15.11
C GLY A 124 5.15 7.67 -14.34
N ASN A 125 5.09 8.80 -15.01
CA ASN A 125 4.53 10.02 -14.43
C ASN A 125 3.07 10.16 -14.91
N PRO A 126 2.08 10.22 -13.98
CA PRO A 126 0.66 10.35 -14.34
C PRO A 126 0.34 11.60 -15.16
N MET A 127 1.20 12.61 -15.12
CA MET A 127 1.06 13.85 -15.90
C MET A 127 1.52 13.70 -17.34
N PHE A 128 2.38 12.72 -17.64
CA PHE A 128 3.04 12.61 -18.96
C PHE A 128 2.90 11.25 -19.64
N SER A 129 2.54 10.20 -18.91
CA SER A 129 2.38 8.87 -19.48
C SER A 129 0.90 8.47 -19.51
N GLY A 130 0.37 8.13 -20.67
CA GLY A 130 -1.03 7.73 -20.84
C GLY A 130 -1.43 6.43 -20.12
N ALA A 131 -0.48 5.63 -19.69
CA ALA A 131 -0.73 4.41 -18.92
C ALA A 131 0.15 4.38 -17.67
N ILE A 132 -0.52 4.37 -16.51
CA ILE A 132 0.14 4.15 -15.21
C ILE A 132 0.01 2.66 -14.88
N GLY A 133 1.10 2.01 -14.54
CA GLY A 133 1.09 0.62 -14.13
C GLY A 133 2.41 -0.09 -14.32
N LEU A 134 2.45 -1.33 -13.89
CA LEU A 134 3.64 -2.18 -14.00
C LEU A 134 3.90 -2.53 -15.47
N LYS A 135 4.99 -2.04 -16.02
CA LYS A 135 5.38 -2.32 -17.41
C LYS A 135 5.76 -3.79 -17.59
N ALA A 136 5.50 -4.34 -18.78
CA ALA A 136 5.84 -5.72 -19.12
C ALA A 136 7.32 -6.06 -18.83
N ALA A 137 8.25 -5.18 -19.24
CA ALA A 137 9.67 -5.39 -19.01
C ALA A 137 10.04 -5.50 -17.53
N ASP A 138 9.50 -4.61 -16.67
CA ASP A 138 9.75 -4.63 -15.23
C ASP A 138 9.12 -5.88 -14.57
N PHE A 139 7.97 -6.32 -15.08
CA PHE A 139 7.32 -7.53 -14.61
C PHE A 139 8.14 -8.78 -14.94
N PHE A 140 8.61 -8.93 -16.18
CA PHE A 140 9.45 -10.06 -16.57
C PHE A 140 10.77 -10.09 -15.81
N ASP A 141 11.45 -8.94 -15.66
CA ASP A 141 12.67 -8.83 -14.86
C ASP A 141 12.43 -9.23 -13.40
N ALA A 142 11.28 -8.83 -12.82
CA ALA A 142 10.90 -9.23 -11.48
C ALA A 142 10.67 -10.74 -11.36
N LEU A 143 10.00 -11.36 -12.33
CA LEU A 143 9.77 -12.81 -12.33
C LEU A 143 11.08 -13.58 -12.47
N GLU A 144 11.97 -13.16 -13.37
CA GLU A 144 13.29 -13.78 -13.57
C GLU A 144 14.11 -13.73 -12.28
N LYS A 145 14.20 -12.57 -11.63
CA LYS A 145 14.89 -12.39 -10.35
C LYS A 145 14.23 -13.12 -9.19
N SER A 146 12.97 -13.48 -9.35
CA SER A 146 12.19 -14.23 -8.37
C SER A 146 12.12 -15.74 -8.69
N ALA A 147 12.87 -16.20 -9.67
CA ALA A 147 12.94 -17.63 -10.00
C ALA A 147 13.35 -18.42 -8.74
N GLY A 148 12.55 -19.42 -8.39
CA GLY A 148 12.77 -20.20 -7.17
C GLY A 148 12.06 -19.69 -5.92
N THR A 149 11.50 -18.48 -5.88
CA THR A 149 10.65 -18.03 -4.77
C THR A 149 9.32 -18.81 -4.74
N GLY A 150 8.63 -18.73 -3.61
CA GLY A 150 7.32 -19.38 -3.44
C GLY A 150 6.17 -18.56 -3.99
N ALA A 151 6.29 -17.23 -4.01
CA ALA A 151 5.29 -16.33 -4.56
C ALA A 151 5.89 -14.95 -4.87
N VAL A 152 5.22 -14.20 -5.75
CA VAL A 152 5.50 -12.78 -6.05
C VAL A 152 4.26 -11.96 -5.68
N ILE A 153 4.44 -10.83 -5.00
CA ILE A 153 3.37 -9.90 -4.65
C ILE A 153 3.65 -8.57 -5.35
N SER A 154 2.72 -8.14 -6.22
CA SER A 154 2.76 -6.81 -6.83
C SER A 154 1.90 -5.84 -6.02
N LEU A 155 2.52 -4.79 -5.47
CA LEU A 155 1.84 -3.67 -4.84
C LEU A 155 1.58 -2.51 -5.82
N VAL A 156 1.93 -2.69 -7.08
CA VAL A 156 1.85 -1.65 -8.12
C VAL A 156 0.83 -1.98 -9.22
N GLY A 157 -0.19 -2.74 -8.85
CA GLY A 157 -1.24 -3.17 -9.77
C GLY A 157 -0.82 -4.34 -10.65
N ALA A 158 -1.67 -4.63 -11.64
CA ALA A 158 -1.45 -5.68 -12.61
C ALA A 158 -0.43 -5.25 -13.68
N PRO A 159 0.33 -6.20 -14.24
CA PRO A 159 1.23 -5.89 -15.34
C PRO A 159 0.46 -5.54 -16.60
N LEU A 160 0.96 -4.53 -17.33
CA LEU A 160 0.44 -4.10 -18.61
C LEU A 160 1.01 -5.00 -19.71
N LEU A 161 0.40 -6.17 -19.90
CA LEU A 161 0.83 -7.18 -20.87
C LEU A 161 -0.04 -7.15 -22.11
N THR A 162 0.58 -7.30 -23.27
CA THR A 162 -0.09 -7.68 -24.50
C THR A 162 -0.40 -9.20 -24.50
N PRO A 163 -1.31 -9.70 -25.35
CA PRO A 163 -1.54 -11.14 -25.49
C PRO A 163 -0.24 -11.91 -25.85
N GLY A 164 0.63 -11.31 -26.67
CA GLY A 164 1.94 -11.90 -27.01
C GLY A 164 2.88 -11.97 -25.81
N ASP A 165 2.86 -10.99 -24.93
CA ASP A 165 3.64 -11.02 -23.69
C ASP A 165 3.15 -12.12 -22.75
N ALA A 166 1.83 -12.25 -22.59
CA ALA A 166 1.26 -13.29 -21.73
C ALA A 166 1.62 -14.70 -22.23
N ALA A 167 1.65 -14.92 -23.56
CA ALA A 167 2.03 -16.19 -24.17
C ALA A 167 3.52 -16.56 -23.97
N ARG A 168 4.39 -15.58 -23.65
CA ARG A 168 5.81 -15.83 -23.35
C ARG A 168 6.05 -16.36 -21.95
N LEU A 169 5.06 -16.24 -21.05
CA LEU A 169 5.16 -16.78 -19.71
C LEU A 169 4.98 -18.29 -19.76
N GLY A 170 6.04 -19.02 -19.42
CA GLY A 170 5.94 -20.45 -19.21
C GLY A 170 5.12 -20.78 -17.96
N PRO A 171 4.67 -22.04 -17.82
CA PRO A 171 3.86 -22.48 -16.68
C PRO A 171 4.62 -22.47 -15.34
N ASP A 172 5.96 -22.41 -15.39
CA ASP A 172 6.82 -22.61 -14.22
C ASP A 172 7.18 -21.34 -13.46
N HIS A 173 6.55 -20.19 -13.78
CA HIS A 173 6.81 -18.99 -13.00
C HIS A 173 6.18 -19.06 -11.60
N PRO A 174 6.74 -18.38 -10.60
CA PRO A 174 6.16 -18.33 -9.26
C PRO A 174 4.76 -17.72 -9.31
N PRO A 175 3.81 -18.19 -8.47
CA PRO A 175 2.47 -17.62 -8.40
C PRO A 175 2.52 -16.13 -8.06
N VAL A 176 1.72 -15.34 -8.76
CA VAL A 176 1.68 -13.88 -8.65
C VAL A 176 0.37 -13.43 -7.99
N LEU A 177 0.49 -12.63 -6.92
CA LEU A 177 -0.59 -11.91 -6.27
C LEU A 177 -0.50 -10.43 -6.64
N VAL A 178 -1.63 -9.84 -6.97
CA VAL A 178 -1.69 -8.43 -7.39
C VAL A 178 -2.57 -7.65 -6.42
N VAL A 179 -2.11 -6.48 -5.98
CA VAL A 179 -2.92 -5.48 -5.29
C VAL A 179 -3.22 -4.36 -6.26
N ALA A 180 -4.49 -4.25 -6.65
CA ALA A 180 -4.98 -3.28 -7.65
C ALA A 180 -6.04 -2.35 -7.03
N THR A 181 -5.68 -1.69 -5.95
CA THR A 181 -6.54 -0.80 -5.16
C THR A 181 -6.20 0.67 -5.40
N ALA A 182 -7.15 1.57 -5.19
CA ALA A 182 -6.94 3.01 -5.31
C ALA A 182 -5.96 3.55 -4.27
N MET A 183 -5.94 2.92 -3.11
CA MET A 183 -5.07 3.32 -2.00
C MET A 183 -4.24 2.14 -1.51
N LEU A 184 -2.98 2.40 -1.25
CA LEU A 184 -2.03 1.51 -0.60
C LEU A 184 -1.73 2.06 0.81
N GLY A 185 -2.78 2.12 1.63
CA GLY A 185 -2.71 2.75 2.93
C GLY A 185 -2.69 4.28 2.82
N ASP A 186 -1.56 4.89 3.13
CA ASP A 186 -1.35 6.34 3.10
C ASP A 186 -1.02 6.89 1.71
N LYS A 187 -0.92 6.05 0.70
CA LYS A 187 -0.53 6.43 -0.66
C LYS A 187 -1.52 6.01 -1.72
N MET A 188 -1.46 6.66 -2.85
CA MET A 188 -2.18 6.23 -4.05
C MET A 188 -1.64 4.89 -4.53
N GLY A 189 -2.56 3.98 -4.84
CA GLY A 189 -2.28 2.73 -5.50
C GLY A 189 -2.54 2.81 -7.01
N VAL A 190 -2.34 1.69 -7.68
CA VAL A 190 -2.61 1.56 -9.12
C VAL A 190 -3.79 0.64 -9.32
N ARG A 191 -4.92 1.22 -9.67
CA ARG A 191 -6.10 0.45 -10.10
C ARG A 191 -5.82 -0.24 -11.42
N SER A 192 -6.32 -1.46 -11.56
CA SER A 192 -6.27 -2.19 -12.82
C SER A 192 -7.68 -2.39 -13.36
N ASP A 193 -7.82 -2.40 -14.68
CA ASP A 193 -9.10 -2.70 -15.33
C ASP A 193 -9.56 -4.12 -14.95
N PRO A 194 -10.81 -4.31 -14.48
CA PRO A 194 -11.35 -5.61 -14.13
C PRO A 194 -11.31 -6.63 -15.29
N LEU A 195 -11.49 -6.18 -16.53
CA LEU A 195 -11.39 -7.06 -17.71
C LEU A 195 -9.95 -7.52 -17.95
N GLN A 196 -8.97 -6.63 -17.72
CA GLN A 196 -7.56 -6.99 -17.76
C GLN A 196 -7.23 -8.03 -16.69
N LEU A 197 -7.69 -7.81 -15.46
CA LEU A 197 -7.48 -8.75 -14.36
C LEU A 197 -8.08 -10.11 -14.66
N ALA A 198 -9.30 -10.16 -15.20
CA ALA A 198 -9.94 -11.42 -15.60
C ALA A 198 -9.11 -12.18 -16.65
N ARG A 199 -8.64 -11.50 -17.69
CA ARG A 199 -7.77 -12.10 -18.73
C ARG A 199 -6.46 -12.64 -18.14
N LEU A 200 -5.82 -11.90 -17.22
CA LEU A 200 -4.57 -12.34 -16.59
C LEU A 200 -4.79 -13.54 -15.66
N LEU A 201 -5.93 -13.61 -14.98
CA LEU A 201 -6.35 -14.77 -14.18
C LEU A 201 -6.62 -15.99 -15.05
N GLU A 202 -7.36 -15.82 -16.17
CA GLU A 202 -7.64 -16.88 -17.14
C GLU A 202 -6.36 -17.42 -17.79
N ALA A 203 -5.46 -16.53 -18.20
CA ALA A 203 -4.15 -16.87 -18.77
C ALA A 203 -3.15 -17.40 -17.72
N GLN A 204 -3.53 -17.50 -16.45
CA GLN A 204 -2.67 -17.93 -15.33
C GLN A 204 -1.42 -17.10 -15.10
N VAL A 205 -1.36 -15.90 -15.66
CA VAL A 205 -0.28 -14.92 -15.38
C VAL A 205 -0.30 -14.48 -13.93
N ILE A 206 -1.49 -14.30 -13.37
CA ILE A 206 -1.71 -14.05 -11.96
C ILE A 206 -2.64 -15.10 -11.36
N GLN A 207 -2.45 -15.43 -10.10
CA GLN A 207 -3.29 -16.41 -9.39
C GLN A 207 -4.37 -15.75 -8.57
N MET A 208 -4.16 -14.49 -8.20
CA MET A 208 -5.08 -13.73 -7.37
C MET A 208 -4.88 -12.23 -7.59
N ALA A 209 -5.99 -11.49 -7.55
CA ALA A 209 -5.98 -10.04 -7.46
C ALA A 209 -6.84 -9.58 -6.29
N ILE A 210 -6.40 -8.55 -5.59
CA ILE A 210 -7.18 -7.82 -4.59
C ILE A 210 -7.53 -6.46 -5.17
N ILE A 211 -8.83 -6.15 -5.15
CA ILE A 211 -9.36 -4.88 -5.66
C ILE A 211 -10.23 -4.20 -4.62
N ASP A 212 -10.48 -2.91 -4.82
CA ASP A 212 -11.47 -2.17 -4.01
C ASP A 212 -12.88 -2.77 -4.17
N GLY A 213 -13.64 -2.73 -3.10
CA GLY A 213 -15.05 -3.15 -3.06
C GLY A 213 -15.31 -4.16 -1.97
N ALA A 214 -16.51 -4.08 -1.38
CA ALA A 214 -16.91 -5.02 -0.36
C ALA A 214 -17.06 -6.45 -0.94
N ASP A 215 -16.69 -7.45 -0.15
CA ASP A 215 -16.92 -8.86 -0.47
C ASP A 215 -18.16 -9.38 0.29
N PRO A 216 -19.31 -9.50 -0.38
CA PRO A 216 -20.54 -9.96 0.27
C PRO A 216 -20.47 -11.42 0.75
N ALA A 217 -19.55 -12.21 0.19
CA ALA A 217 -19.38 -13.61 0.53
C ALA A 217 -18.49 -13.85 1.76
N ALA A 218 -17.78 -12.81 2.24
CA ALA A 218 -16.85 -12.94 3.36
C ALA A 218 -17.54 -13.05 4.74
N ASN A 219 -18.86 -12.85 4.82
CA ASN A 219 -19.67 -13.01 6.04
C ASN A 219 -19.90 -14.50 6.40
N GLY A 220 -18.87 -15.34 6.20
CA GLY A 220 -18.93 -16.75 6.50
C GLY A 220 -19.04 -17.05 7.99
N SER A 221 -19.61 -18.20 8.32
CA SER A 221 -19.99 -18.74 9.62
C SER A 221 -18.82 -19.09 10.58
N GLY A 222 -17.68 -18.38 10.47
CA GLY A 222 -16.51 -18.58 11.33
C GLY A 222 -16.46 -17.62 12.50
N LYS A 223 -15.57 -17.87 13.47
CA LYS A 223 -15.27 -16.93 14.55
C LYS A 223 -14.83 -15.59 13.93
N PRO A 224 -15.45 -14.47 14.33
CA PRO A 224 -15.15 -13.18 13.76
C PRO A 224 -13.67 -12.82 13.96
N ASP A 225 -12.98 -12.64 12.84
CA ASP A 225 -11.63 -12.05 12.80
C ASP A 225 -11.78 -10.59 12.39
N PRO A 226 -11.53 -9.63 13.29
CA PRO A 226 -11.70 -8.22 12.99
C PRO A 226 -10.91 -7.73 11.76
N ALA A 227 -9.75 -8.35 11.50
CA ALA A 227 -8.95 -8.00 10.32
C ALA A 227 -9.64 -8.48 9.03
N ARG A 228 -10.21 -9.67 9.02
CA ARG A 228 -10.95 -10.20 7.87
C ARG A 228 -12.26 -9.44 7.63
N GLU A 229 -12.97 -9.06 8.68
CA GLU A 229 -14.18 -8.24 8.57
C GLU A 229 -13.86 -6.89 7.96
N LEU A 230 -12.82 -6.20 8.44
CA LEU A 230 -12.40 -4.91 7.91
C LEU A 230 -11.89 -5.04 6.47
N PHE A 231 -11.19 -6.12 6.14
CA PHE A 231 -10.80 -6.43 4.77
C PHE A 231 -12.04 -6.57 3.87
N ALA A 232 -13.01 -7.39 4.26
CA ALA A 232 -14.21 -7.66 3.49
C ALA A 232 -15.11 -6.43 3.27
N GLN A 233 -15.05 -5.45 4.16
CA GLN A 233 -15.76 -4.17 4.01
C GLN A 233 -15.14 -3.28 2.93
N ASN A 234 -13.83 -3.40 2.67
CA ASN A 234 -13.08 -2.49 1.81
C ASN A 234 -12.56 -3.15 0.54
N TYR A 235 -12.32 -4.46 0.56
CA TYR A 235 -11.63 -5.18 -0.50
C TYR A 235 -12.32 -6.50 -0.83
N ARG A 236 -12.12 -6.96 -2.06
CA ARG A 236 -12.52 -8.30 -2.49
C ARG A 236 -11.40 -9.01 -3.22
N ILE A 237 -11.40 -10.32 -3.14
CA ILE A 237 -10.42 -11.17 -3.79
C ILE A 237 -11.02 -11.71 -5.09
N LEU A 238 -10.30 -11.49 -6.19
CA LEU A 238 -10.57 -12.14 -7.46
C LEU A 238 -9.64 -13.33 -7.61
N ARG A 239 -10.20 -14.47 -7.97
CA ARG A 239 -9.49 -15.71 -8.31
C ARG A 239 -10.03 -16.28 -9.61
N ARG A 240 -9.25 -17.13 -10.23
CA ARG A 240 -9.75 -17.89 -11.36
C ARG A 240 -11.00 -18.68 -10.94
N PRO A 241 -12.11 -18.63 -11.69
CA PRO A 241 -13.23 -19.54 -11.47
C PRO A 241 -12.74 -20.97 -11.62
N ARG A 242 -13.19 -21.84 -10.72
CA ARG A 242 -12.88 -23.29 -10.77
C ARG A 242 -13.69 -23.99 -11.82
#